data_be07754d4a76528abfe5e6723e26aa40
#
_entry.id   be07754d4a76528abfe5e6723e26aa40
#
_cell.length_a   1.000
_cell.length_b   1.000
_cell.length_c   1.000
_cell.angle_alpha   90.00
_cell.angle_beta   90.00
_cell.angle_gamma   90.00
#
_symmetry.space_group_name_H-M   'P 1'
#
loop_
_entity.id
_entity.type
_entity.pdbx_description
1 polymer ?
#
loop_
_entity_poly.entity_id
_entity_poly.type
_entity_poly.pdbx_seq_one_letter_code
_entity_poly.pdbx_strand_id
1 'polypeptide(L)'
;EEAAVLVGMLKATNAFNPRINPKRSLARRNTVLEKMCAKKFLTRQECDSLKQLPIELKFTIEDPTDGLAPYFRQAVADYLKKQLPDLDLYTDGVKVYTTLDAKMQQYAEEAVREQMKVVQRNFDVHWRGLGEPWRDEEGKIIPRFIEDIAARSDAYKQLAARYPNNPDSVNYYLNKPHKVKLFGYDGAKEEEMSTMDSIRFMVKFMHAGFISMEPNTGYVRAWVGDIDFDAWKYD
;
A
#
# COMPACT_ATOMS: atom_id res chain seq x y z
N GLU A 1 6.35 -29.94 -8.89
CA GLU A 1 5.25 -29.47 -9.74
C GLU A 1 5.41 -28.04 -10.21
N GLU A 2 5.96 -27.17 -9.36
CA GLU A 2 6.17 -25.73 -9.64
C GLU A 2 7.02 -25.51 -10.91
N ALA A 3 8.12 -26.24 -11.05
CA ALA A 3 8.94 -26.23 -12.26
C ALA A 3 8.12 -26.56 -13.53
N ALA A 4 7.14 -27.48 -13.43
CA ALA A 4 6.28 -27.83 -14.57
C ALA A 4 5.30 -26.70 -14.92
N VAL A 5 4.86 -25.90 -13.96
CA VAL A 5 4.09 -24.66 -14.19
C VAL A 5 4.95 -23.65 -14.93
N LEU A 6 6.16 -23.37 -14.43
CA LEU A 6 7.08 -22.39 -15.05
C LEU A 6 7.42 -22.78 -16.49
N VAL A 7 7.80 -24.03 -16.73
CA VAL A 7 8.05 -24.55 -18.09
C VAL A 7 6.80 -24.45 -18.96
N GLY A 8 5.64 -24.73 -18.37
CA GLY A 8 4.35 -24.59 -19.05
C GLY A 8 4.08 -23.18 -19.55
N MET A 9 4.45 -22.18 -18.77
CA MET A 9 4.27 -20.75 -19.10
C MET A 9 5.17 -20.26 -20.26
N LEU A 10 6.33 -20.90 -20.47
CA LEU A 10 7.25 -20.50 -21.57
C LEU A 10 6.60 -20.56 -22.96
N LYS A 11 5.57 -21.38 -23.16
CA LYS A 11 4.85 -21.46 -24.44
C LYS A 11 4.00 -20.20 -24.73
N ALA A 12 3.33 -19.66 -23.70
CA ALA A 12 2.51 -18.44 -23.78
C ALA A 12 2.28 -17.91 -22.35
N THR A 13 3.08 -16.94 -21.94
CA THR A 13 3.13 -16.46 -20.56
C THR A 13 1.76 -16.02 -20.03
N ASN A 14 1.02 -15.19 -20.76
CA ASN A 14 -0.29 -14.73 -20.31
C ASN A 14 -1.36 -15.82 -20.36
N ALA A 15 -1.38 -16.67 -21.40
CA ALA A 15 -2.40 -17.70 -21.58
C ALA A 15 -2.32 -18.82 -20.54
N PHE A 16 -1.11 -19.11 -20.04
CA PHE A 16 -0.85 -20.16 -19.06
C PHE A 16 -0.40 -19.60 -17.69
N ASN A 17 -0.59 -18.30 -17.46
CA ASN A 17 -0.33 -17.69 -16.16
C ASN A 17 -1.35 -18.20 -15.13
N PRO A 18 -0.92 -18.83 -14.04
CA PRO A 18 -1.82 -19.42 -13.06
C PRO A 18 -2.66 -18.37 -12.31
N ARG A 19 -2.22 -17.11 -12.23
CA ARG A 19 -2.97 -16.00 -11.65
C ARG A 19 -4.12 -15.56 -12.56
N ILE A 20 -3.88 -15.49 -13.87
CA ILE A 20 -4.85 -14.97 -14.84
C ILE A 20 -5.78 -16.09 -15.34
N ASN A 21 -5.22 -17.27 -15.61
CA ASN A 21 -5.89 -18.40 -16.22
C ASN A 21 -5.63 -19.72 -15.46
N PRO A 22 -6.07 -19.88 -14.20
CA PRO A 22 -5.72 -21.03 -13.37
C PRO A 22 -6.05 -22.37 -13.99
N LYS A 23 -7.23 -22.50 -14.64
CA LYS A 23 -7.64 -23.74 -15.31
C LYS A 23 -6.73 -24.12 -16.49
N ARG A 24 -6.35 -23.13 -17.32
CA ARG A 24 -5.45 -23.36 -18.46
C ARG A 24 -4.03 -23.67 -17.99
N SER A 25 -3.57 -23.02 -16.92
CA SER A 25 -2.28 -23.26 -16.30
C SER A 25 -2.21 -24.68 -15.74
N LEU A 26 -3.24 -25.14 -15.02
CA LEU A 26 -3.33 -26.50 -14.49
C LEU A 26 -3.27 -27.57 -15.62
N ALA A 27 -4.05 -27.39 -16.67
CA ALA A 27 -4.04 -28.30 -17.83
C ALA A 27 -2.66 -28.31 -18.51
N ARG A 28 -2.02 -27.14 -18.63
CA ARG A 28 -0.68 -27.03 -19.23
C ARG A 28 0.40 -27.67 -18.36
N ARG A 29 0.37 -27.47 -17.03
CA ARG A 29 1.24 -28.16 -16.06
C ARG A 29 1.13 -29.67 -16.23
N ASN A 30 -0.09 -30.21 -16.28
CA ASN A 30 -0.32 -31.63 -16.42
C ASN A 30 0.21 -32.19 -17.76
N THR A 31 0.16 -31.41 -18.84
CA THR A 31 0.81 -31.77 -20.12
C THR A 31 2.33 -31.84 -20.00
N VAL A 32 2.96 -30.96 -19.23
CA VAL A 32 4.39 -30.98 -18.97
C VAL A 32 4.76 -32.22 -18.14
N LEU A 33 4.03 -32.51 -17.07
CA LEU A 33 4.22 -33.69 -16.23
C LEU A 33 4.11 -35.00 -17.04
N GLU A 34 3.15 -35.13 -17.95
CA GLU A 34 3.02 -36.27 -18.85
C GLU A 34 4.25 -36.43 -19.75
N LYS A 35 4.78 -35.35 -20.29
CA LYS A 35 6.01 -35.40 -21.10
C LYS A 35 7.21 -35.79 -20.27
N MET A 36 7.31 -35.36 -19.03
CA MET A 36 8.37 -35.76 -18.09
C MET A 36 8.28 -37.25 -17.79
N CYS A 37 7.09 -37.78 -17.57
CA CYS A 37 6.84 -39.22 -17.37
C CYS A 37 7.21 -40.03 -18.62
N ALA A 38 6.78 -39.59 -19.80
CA ALA A 38 7.10 -40.25 -21.07
C ALA A 38 8.63 -40.30 -21.34
N LYS A 39 9.36 -39.31 -20.86
CA LYS A 39 10.83 -39.26 -20.95
C LYS A 39 11.55 -39.92 -19.77
N LYS A 40 10.81 -40.60 -18.87
CA LYS A 40 11.33 -41.30 -17.70
C LYS A 40 12.04 -40.43 -16.66
N PHE A 41 11.71 -39.08 -16.63
CA PHE A 41 12.15 -38.17 -15.56
C PHE A 41 11.31 -38.35 -14.28
N LEU A 42 10.09 -38.90 -14.43
CA LEU A 42 9.16 -39.21 -13.35
C LEU A 42 8.66 -40.66 -13.56
N THR A 43 8.42 -41.33 -12.47
CA THR A 43 7.65 -42.60 -12.50
C THR A 43 6.17 -42.30 -12.79
N ARG A 44 5.43 -43.31 -13.21
CA ARG A 44 4.00 -43.16 -13.46
C ARG A 44 3.24 -42.76 -12.18
N GLN A 45 3.58 -43.38 -11.07
CA GLN A 45 2.96 -43.08 -9.77
C GLN A 45 3.19 -41.63 -9.31
N GLU A 46 4.43 -41.14 -9.44
CA GLU A 46 4.73 -39.72 -9.14
C GLU A 46 3.97 -38.77 -10.05
N CYS A 47 3.90 -39.07 -11.35
CA CYS A 47 3.20 -38.25 -12.29
C CYS A 47 1.68 -38.11 -11.95
N ASP A 48 1.06 -39.25 -11.62
CA ASP A 48 -0.36 -39.28 -11.28
C ASP A 48 -0.64 -38.57 -9.95
N SER A 49 0.26 -38.72 -8.95
CA SER A 49 0.16 -37.98 -7.69
C SER A 49 0.30 -36.47 -7.90
N LEU A 50 1.31 -36.01 -8.66
CA LEU A 50 1.58 -34.60 -8.90
C LEU A 50 0.47 -33.92 -9.68
N LYS A 51 -0.24 -34.65 -10.56
CA LYS A 51 -1.38 -34.07 -11.30
C LYS A 51 -2.60 -33.80 -10.45
N GLN A 52 -2.76 -34.52 -9.32
CA GLN A 52 -3.88 -34.32 -8.40
C GLN A 52 -3.71 -33.08 -7.52
N LEU A 53 -2.47 -32.59 -7.36
CA LEU A 53 -2.20 -31.41 -6.54
C LEU A 53 -2.77 -30.16 -7.19
N PRO A 54 -3.39 -29.25 -6.42
CA PRO A 54 -3.76 -27.93 -6.91
C PRO A 54 -2.51 -27.09 -7.19
N ILE A 55 -2.64 -26.02 -7.99
CA ILE A 55 -1.60 -25.00 -8.08
C ILE A 55 -1.84 -24.00 -6.93
N GLU A 56 -0.99 -24.02 -5.92
CA GLU A 56 -1.02 -23.06 -4.84
C GLU A 56 -0.14 -21.88 -5.21
N LEU A 57 -0.76 -20.70 -5.34
CA LEU A 57 -0.04 -19.45 -5.62
C LEU A 57 0.18 -18.69 -4.33
N LYS A 58 1.43 -18.58 -3.92
CA LYS A 58 1.88 -17.58 -2.95
C LYS A 58 2.34 -16.35 -3.75
N PHE A 59 1.36 -15.56 -4.21
CA PHE A 59 1.66 -14.37 -4.99
C PHE A 59 1.61 -13.14 -4.07
N THR A 60 2.78 -12.63 -3.74
CA THR A 60 2.96 -11.31 -3.13
C THR A 60 3.50 -10.37 -4.20
N ILE A 61 2.84 -9.23 -4.38
CA ILE A 61 3.45 -8.11 -5.09
C ILE A 61 4.39 -7.49 -4.06
N GLU A 62 5.70 -7.58 -4.28
CA GLU A 62 6.63 -6.76 -3.53
C GLU A 62 6.40 -5.31 -3.95
N ASP A 63 5.75 -4.54 -3.10
CA ASP A 63 5.67 -3.10 -3.28
C ASP A 63 7.05 -2.53 -2.91
N PRO A 64 7.66 -1.66 -3.74
CA PRO A 64 8.89 -0.96 -3.37
C PRO A 64 8.79 -0.21 -2.03
N THR A 65 7.58 0.07 -1.57
CA THR A 65 7.31 0.69 -0.27
C THR A 65 7.24 -0.31 0.89
N ASP A 66 7.11 -1.63 0.61
CA ASP A 66 7.14 -2.66 1.65
C ASP A 66 8.47 -2.68 2.40
N GLY A 67 8.41 -2.93 3.71
CA GLY A 67 9.57 -3.03 4.61
C GLY A 67 9.73 -1.81 5.51
N LEU A 68 10.82 -1.84 6.30
CA LEU A 68 11.13 -0.82 7.30
C LEU A 68 11.39 0.57 6.70
N ALA A 69 11.05 1.61 7.45
CA ALA A 69 11.36 3.01 7.19
C ALA A 69 10.90 3.52 5.81
N PRO A 70 9.64 3.35 5.40
CA PRO A 70 9.22 3.78 4.06
C PRO A 70 9.39 5.29 3.85
N TYR A 71 9.10 6.12 4.81
CA TYR A 71 9.32 7.59 4.74
C TYR A 71 10.80 7.93 4.58
N PHE A 72 11.68 7.33 5.38
CA PHE A 72 13.11 7.55 5.26
C PHE A 72 13.64 7.09 3.90
N ARG A 73 13.21 5.92 3.41
CA ARG A 73 13.60 5.43 2.07
C ARG A 73 13.14 6.37 0.96
N GLN A 74 11.92 6.91 1.06
CA GLN A 74 11.41 7.90 0.12
C GLN A 74 12.27 9.18 0.15
N ALA A 75 12.56 9.72 1.34
CA ALA A 75 13.42 10.91 1.49
C ALA A 75 14.82 10.68 0.91
N VAL A 76 15.41 9.50 1.15
CA VAL A 76 16.71 9.12 0.57
C VAL A 76 16.63 9.01 -0.95
N ALA A 77 15.57 8.39 -1.49
CA ALA A 77 15.39 8.28 -2.93
C ALA A 77 15.25 9.66 -3.60
N ASP A 78 14.47 10.57 -3.01
CA ASP A 78 14.29 11.93 -3.51
C ASP A 78 15.59 12.74 -3.42
N TYR A 79 16.36 12.57 -2.34
CA TYR A 79 17.67 13.17 -2.20
C TYR A 79 18.65 12.68 -3.28
N LEU A 80 18.73 11.36 -3.49
CA LEU A 80 19.63 10.77 -4.49
C LEU A 80 19.25 11.20 -5.91
N LYS A 81 17.96 11.19 -6.24
CA LYS A 81 17.46 11.66 -7.54
C LYS A 81 17.82 13.11 -7.81
N LYS A 82 17.83 13.96 -6.76
CA LYS A 82 18.23 15.36 -6.89
C LYS A 82 19.75 15.54 -7.06
N GLN A 83 20.55 14.72 -6.36
CA GLN A 83 22.02 14.79 -6.41
C GLN A 83 22.62 14.06 -7.62
N LEU A 84 21.98 12.99 -8.07
CA LEU A 84 22.44 12.10 -9.13
C LEU A 84 21.29 11.85 -10.13
N PRO A 85 20.93 12.87 -10.93
CA PRO A 85 19.75 12.81 -11.82
C PRO A 85 19.83 11.72 -12.89
N ASP A 86 21.03 11.29 -13.28
CA ASP A 86 21.25 10.25 -14.29
C ASP A 86 21.20 8.83 -13.72
N LEU A 87 21.08 8.68 -12.39
CA LEU A 87 21.05 7.39 -11.69
C LEU A 87 19.62 6.86 -11.63
N ASP A 88 19.38 5.65 -12.16
CA ASP A 88 18.13 4.93 -11.95
C ASP A 88 18.27 3.97 -10.74
N LEU A 89 17.65 4.35 -9.63
CA LEU A 89 17.70 3.59 -8.37
C LEU A 89 17.14 2.17 -8.50
N TYR A 90 16.29 1.91 -9.48
CA TYR A 90 15.58 0.64 -9.65
C TYR A 90 16.24 -0.30 -10.66
N THR A 91 16.96 0.24 -11.64
CA THR A 91 17.53 -0.56 -12.74
C THR A 91 19.05 -0.69 -12.67
N ASP A 92 19.78 0.27 -12.05
CA ASP A 92 21.24 0.30 -12.04
C ASP A 92 21.88 -0.59 -10.95
N GLY A 93 21.06 -1.31 -10.17
CA GLY A 93 21.54 -2.26 -9.17
C GLY A 93 22.34 -1.63 -8.03
N VAL A 94 22.07 -0.37 -7.70
CA VAL A 94 22.76 0.40 -6.65
C VAL A 94 22.49 -0.13 -5.25
N LYS A 95 23.52 -0.06 -4.39
CA LYS A 95 23.40 -0.32 -2.95
C LYS A 95 23.58 0.99 -2.20
N VAL A 96 22.55 1.38 -1.45
CA VAL A 96 22.57 2.61 -0.64
C VAL A 96 22.79 2.25 0.82
N TYR A 97 23.90 2.70 1.38
CA TYR A 97 24.21 2.53 2.79
C TYR A 97 23.82 3.78 3.56
N THR A 98 23.05 3.62 4.62
CA THR A 98 22.51 4.71 5.43
C THR A 98 22.93 4.58 6.88
N THR A 99 22.65 5.60 7.69
CA THR A 99 22.92 5.62 9.14
C THR A 99 21.78 5.05 9.97
N LEU A 100 20.70 4.63 9.33
CA LEU A 100 19.52 4.08 10.00
C LEU A 100 19.88 2.79 10.75
N ASP A 101 19.40 2.65 11.98
CA ASP A 101 19.45 1.42 12.75
C ASP A 101 18.12 0.67 12.60
N ALA A 102 18.15 -0.49 11.95
CA ALA A 102 16.93 -1.25 11.65
C ALA A 102 16.13 -1.65 12.91
N LYS A 103 16.82 -1.94 14.02
CA LYS A 103 16.16 -2.33 15.26
C LYS A 103 15.52 -1.14 15.96
N MET A 104 16.22 0.01 16.00
CA MET A 104 15.64 1.25 16.51
C MET A 104 14.46 1.71 15.67
N GLN A 105 14.55 1.59 14.35
CA GLN A 105 13.46 1.92 13.45
C GLN A 105 12.23 1.06 13.72
N GLN A 106 12.40 -0.25 13.83
CA GLN A 106 11.29 -1.15 14.14
C GLN A 106 10.60 -0.77 15.46
N TYR A 107 11.38 -0.53 16.51
CA TYR A 107 10.82 -0.10 17.79
C TYR A 107 10.10 1.25 17.71
N ALA A 108 10.63 2.19 16.91
CA ALA A 108 9.99 3.48 16.71
C ALA A 108 8.63 3.34 15.99
N GLU A 109 8.56 2.56 14.91
CA GLU A 109 7.32 2.29 14.17
C GLU A 109 6.27 1.60 15.06
N GLU A 110 6.67 0.57 15.81
CA GLU A 110 5.80 -0.13 16.75
C GLU A 110 5.28 0.82 17.84
N ALA A 111 6.16 1.60 18.48
CA ALA A 111 5.81 2.54 19.54
C ALA A 111 4.86 3.65 19.05
N VAL A 112 5.13 4.23 17.88
CA VAL A 112 4.23 5.24 17.28
C VAL A 112 2.87 4.63 17.00
N ARG A 113 2.82 3.44 16.37
CA ARG A 113 1.56 2.78 16.04
C ARG A 113 0.73 2.43 17.28
N GLU A 114 1.35 1.86 18.31
CA GLU A 114 0.67 1.50 19.57
C GLU A 114 0.16 2.73 20.30
N GLN A 115 1.00 3.75 20.48
CA GLN A 115 0.61 4.96 21.18
C GLN A 115 -0.46 5.74 20.44
N MET A 116 -0.35 5.88 19.11
CA MET A 116 -1.31 6.61 18.31
C MET A 116 -2.67 5.90 18.25
N LYS A 117 -2.72 4.58 18.36
CA LYS A 117 -3.99 3.84 18.57
C LYS A 117 -4.69 4.27 19.85
N VAL A 118 -3.94 4.51 20.93
CA VAL A 118 -4.50 4.99 22.21
C VAL A 118 -4.96 6.44 22.08
N VAL A 119 -4.15 7.31 21.47
CA VAL A 119 -4.47 8.72 21.25
C VAL A 119 -5.72 8.85 20.39
N GLN A 120 -5.82 8.09 19.31
CA GLN A 120 -6.99 8.10 18.42
C GLN A 120 -8.26 7.68 19.18
N ARG A 121 -8.18 6.61 19.96
CA ARG A 121 -9.33 6.16 20.78
C ARG A 121 -9.79 7.25 21.76
N ASN A 122 -8.86 7.94 22.40
CA ASN A 122 -9.19 9.03 23.33
C ASN A 122 -9.80 10.22 22.58
N PHE A 123 -9.31 10.56 21.41
CA PHE A 123 -9.88 11.56 20.51
C PHE A 123 -11.32 11.19 20.13
N ASP A 124 -11.55 9.97 19.67
CA ASP A 124 -12.88 9.49 19.26
C ASP A 124 -13.89 9.51 20.44
N VAL A 125 -13.43 9.16 21.65
CA VAL A 125 -14.25 9.23 22.86
C VAL A 125 -14.57 10.68 23.21
N HIS A 126 -13.59 11.57 23.16
CA HIS A 126 -13.78 13.00 23.47
C HIS A 126 -14.78 13.66 22.52
N TRP A 127 -14.67 13.39 21.22
CA TRP A 127 -15.54 14.01 20.21
C TRP A 127 -16.88 13.32 20.02
N ARG A 128 -17.14 12.23 20.74
CA ARG A 128 -18.41 11.51 20.65
C ARG A 128 -19.58 12.40 21.11
N GLY A 129 -20.44 12.76 20.16
CA GLY A 129 -21.62 13.62 20.42
C GLY A 129 -21.35 15.11 20.45
N LEU A 130 -20.09 15.56 20.26
CA LEU A 130 -19.73 16.99 20.22
C LEU A 130 -19.77 17.59 18.80
N GLY A 131 -20.07 16.77 17.80
CA GLY A 131 -20.07 17.16 16.38
C GLY A 131 -18.68 17.09 15.76
N GLU A 132 -18.40 17.95 14.77
CA GLU A 132 -17.18 17.88 13.99
C GLU A 132 -16.00 18.55 14.73
N PRO A 133 -14.78 17.94 14.66
CA PRO A 133 -13.61 18.41 15.42
C PRO A 133 -12.90 19.63 14.79
N TRP A 134 -13.10 19.90 13.48
CA TRP A 134 -12.45 21.03 12.81
C TRP A 134 -13.11 22.35 13.19
N ARG A 135 -12.51 23.00 14.18
CA ARG A 135 -12.97 24.26 14.76
C ARG A 135 -11.85 25.28 14.76
N ASP A 136 -12.23 26.56 14.66
CA ASP A 136 -11.30 27.68 14.81
C ASP A 136 -10.93 27.91 16.30
N GLU A 137 -10.09 28.90 16.56
CA GLU A 137 -9.66 29.26 17.91
C GLU A 137 -10.82 29.71 18.82
N GLU A 138 -11.93 30.14 18.23
CA GLU A 138 -13.15 30.54 18.95
C GLU A 138 -14.13 29.38 19.14
N GLY A 139 -13.77 28.18 18.68
CA GLY A 139 -14.58 26.96 18.79
C GLY A 139 -15.70 26.84 17.77
N LYS A 140 -15.74 27.69 16.75
CA LYS A 140 -16.71 27.61 15.65
C LYS A 140 -16.24 26.62 14.61
N ILE A 141 -17.16 25.88 14.01
CA ILE A 141 -16.85 24.96 12.91
C ILE A 141 -16.29 25.76 11.73
N ILE A 142 -15.14 25.33 11.21
CA ILE A 142 -14.51 25.90 10.01
C ILE A 142 -15.40 25.57 8.82
N PRO A 143 -15.97 26.57 8.13
CA PRO A 143 -16.86 26.33 7.01
C PRO A 143 -16.10 25.70 5.84
N ARG A 144 -16.75 24.78 5.12
CA ARG A 144 -16.21 24.12 3.93
C ARG A 144 -14.89 23.36 4.13
N PHE A 145 -14.52 23.02 5.37
CA PHE A 145 -13.25 22.35 5.67
C PHE A 145 -13.07 21.05 4.87
N ILE A 146 -14.09 20.20 4.82
CA ILE A 146 -14.04 18.93 4.08
C ILE A 146 -14.04 19.17 2.56
N GLU A 147 -14.84 20.10 2.07
CA GLU A 147 -14.89 20.47 0.66
C GLU A 147 -13.57 21.01 0.15
N ASP A 148 -12.88 21.81 0.94
CA ASP A 148 -11.57 22.37 0.60
C ASP A 148 -10.47 21.31 0.58
N ILE A 149 -10.53 20.32 1.47
CA ILE A 149 -9.64 19.14 1.42
C ILE A 149 -9.98 18.26 0.20
N ALA A 150 -11.27 18.01 -0.03
CA ALA A 150 -11.71 17.24 -1.18
C ALA A 150 -11.24 17.85 -2.51
N ALA A 151 -11.30 19.18 -2.63
CA ALA A 151 -10.85 19.90 -3.82
C ALA A 151 -9.35 19.71 -4.15
N ARG A 152 -8.53 19.37 -3.15
CA ARG A 152 -7.09 19.08 -3.32
C ARG A 152 -6.83 17.60 -3.63
N SER A 153 -7.80 16.72 -3.40
CA SER A 153 -7.66 15.29 -3.61
C SER A 153 -7.49 14.91 -5.10
N ASP A 154 -6.81 13.81 -5.35
CA ASP A 154 -6.65 13.29 -6.70
C ASP A 154 -7.99 12.84 -7.30
N ALA A 155 -8.90 12.33 -6.47
CA ALA A 155 -10.24 11.98 -6.90
C ALA A 155 -10.99 13.20 -7.49
N TYR A 156 -10.92 14.35 -6.82
CA TYR A 156 -11.51 15.59 -7.33
C TYR A 156 -10.85 16.02 -8.63
N LYS A 157 -9.51 16.05 -8.69
CA LYS A 157 -8.75 16.46 -9.88
C LYS A 157 -9.08 15.59 -11.08
N GLN A 158 -9.19 14.26 -10.91
CA GLN A 158 -9.57 13.32 -11.96
C GLN A 158 -11.01 13.55 -12.45
N LEU A 159 -11.95 13.79 -11.52
CA LEU A 159 -13.33 14.08 -11.86
C LEU A 159 -13.46 15.43 -12.57
N ALA A 160 -12.77 16.46 -12.08
CA ALA A 160 -12.75 17.78 -12.72
C ALA A 160 -12.17 17.73 -14.15
N ALA A 161 -11.13 16.94 -14.37
CA ALA A 161 -10.59 16.71 -15.70
C ALA A 161 -11.55 15.93 -16.61
N ARG A 162 -12.32 14.98 -16.06
CA ARG A 162 -13.30 14.20 -16.79
C ARG A 162 -14.58 14.95 -17.14
N TYR A 163 -14.98 15.87 -16.27
CA TYR A 163 -16.20 16.69 -16.40
C TYR A 163 -15.86 18.18 -16.36
N PRO A 164 -15.11 18.71 -17.35
CA PRO A 164 -14.71 20.11 -17.37
C PRO A 164 -15.95 21.00 -17.45
N ASN A 165 -15.98 22.06 -16.66
CA ASN A 165 -17.08 23.02 -16.57
C ASN A 165 -18.43 22.46 -16.09
N ASN A 166 -18.44 21.28 -15.45
CA ASN A 166 -19.66 20.68 -14.91
C ASN A 166 -19.47 20.32 -13.41
N PRO A 167 -19.54 21.30 -12.50
CA PRO A 167 -19.37 21.08 -11.08
C PRO A 167 -20.44 20.16 -10.46
N ASP A 168 -21.64 20.13 -11.02
CA ASP A 168 -22.73 19.28 -10.54
C ASP A 168 -22.40 17.80 -10.75
N SER A 169 -21.82 17.44 -11.90
CA SER A 169 -21.36 16.08 -12.15
C SER A 169 -20.19 15.70 -11.22
N VAL A 170 -19.24 16.61 -11.00
CA VAL A 170 -18.14 16.35 -10.06
C VAL A 170 -18.70 16.09 -8.66
N ASN A 171 -19.59 16.96 -8.18
CA ASN A 171 -20.22 16.81 -6.86
C ASN A 171 -21.04 15.51 -6.76
N TYR A 172 -21.80 15.16 -7.79
CA TYR A 172 -22.55 13.91 -7.84
C TYR A 172 -21.64 12.69 -7.64
N TYR A 173 -20.54 12.60 -8.39
CA TYR A 173 -19.63 11.45 -8.30
C TYR A 173 -18.83 11.42 -7.00
N LEU A 174 -18.49 12.56 -6.43
CA LEU A 174 -17.85 12.65 -5.10
C LEU A 174 -18.76 12.13 -3.97
N ASN A 175 -20.08 12.31 -4.13
CA ASN A 175 -21.07 11.87 -3.14
C ASN A 175 -21.69 10.50 -3.46
N LYS A 176 -21.35 9.89 -4.60
CA LYS A 176 -21.88 8.59 -4.98
C LYS A 176 -21.18 7.48 -4.18
N PRO A 177 -21.92 6.60 -3.47
CA PRO A 177 -21.32 5.48 -2.75
C PRO A 177 -20.59 4.50 -3.68
N HIS A 178 -19.44 4.02 -3.23
CA HIS A 178 -18.63 2.99 -3.86
C HIS A 178 -17.78 2.28 -2.79
N LYS A 179 -17.16 1.16 -3.14
CA LYS A 179 -16.24 0.46 -2.22
C LYS A 179 -14.97 1.29 -2.03
N VAL A 180 -14.67 1.62 -0.80
CA VAL A 180 -13.48 2.38 -0.39
C VAL A 180 -12.69 1.56 0.62
N LYS A 181 -11.37 1.52 0.43
CA LYS A 181 -10.44 0.95 1.40
C LYS A 181 -10.03 2.04 2.39
N LEU A 182 -10.37 1.85 3.66
CA LEU A 182 -10.08 2.78 4.73
C LEU A 182 -8.94 2.26 5.61
N PHE A 183 -8.13 3.17 6.12
CA PHE A 183 -7.15 2.84 7.14
C PHE A 183 -7.83 2.43 8.45
N GLY A 184 -7.20 1.50 9.17
CA GLY A 184 -7.52 1.13 10.53
C GLY A 184 -6.30 0.52 11.22
N TYR A 185 -6.09 0.82 12.50
CA TYR A 185 -4.96 0.30 13.28
C TYR A 185 -4.91 -1.24 13.37
N ASP A 186 -6.05 -1.90 13.23
CA ASP A 186 -6.18 -3.36 13.22
C ASP A 186 -6.23 -3.96 11.79
N GLY A 187 -5.92 -3.16 10.80
CA GLY A 187 -5.93 -3.51 9.38
C GLY A 187 -6.90 -2.67 8.56
N ALA A 188 -6.65 -2.60 7.26
CA ALA A 188 -7.52 -1.86 6.34
C ALA A 188 -8.91 -2.50 6.27
N LYS A 189 -9.94 -1.67 6.19
CA LYS A 189 -11.34 -2.09 6.07
C LYS A 189 -11.90 -1.64 4.73
N GLU A 190 -12.71 -2.49 4.10
CA GLU A 190 -13.48 -2.09 2.92
C GLU A 190 -14.90 -1.74 3.35
N GLU A 191 -15.32 -0.53 3.06
CA GLU A 191 -16.67 -0.05 3.35
C GLU A 191 -17.29 0.59 2.10
N GLU A 192 -18.61 0.56 2.01
CA GLU A 192 -19.36 1.23 0.94
C GLU A 192 -19.75 2.63 1.41
N MET A 193 -19.07 3.64 0.89
CA MET A 193 -19.32 5.05 1.22
C MET A 193 -18.92 5.97 0.08
N SER A 194 -19.29 7.25 0.18
CA SER A 194 -18.88 8.25 -0.79
C SER A 194 -17.42 8.67 -0.59
N THR A 195 -16.80 9.25 -1.64
CA THR A 195 -15.47 9.89 -1.51
C THR A 195 -15.48 10.99 -0.45
N MET A 196 -16.55 11.78 -0.36
CA MET A 196 -16.67 12.84 0.66
C MET A 196 -16.71 12.27 2.07
N ASP A 197 -17.41 11.13 2.30
CA ASP A 197 -17.47 10.49 3.59
C ASP A 197 -16.13 9.83 3.95
N SER A 198 -15.43 9.25 2.99
CA SER A 198 -14.10 8.69 3.20
C SER A 198 -13.09 9.78 3.60
N ILE A 199 -13.12 10.93 2.95
CA ILE A 199 -12.29 12.08 3.33
C ILE A 199 -12.63 12.53 4.75
N ARG A 200 -13.91 12.71 5.07
CA ARG A 200 -14.37 13.07 6.43
C ARG A 200 -13.92 12.07 7.50
N PHE A 201 -13.88 10.80 7.15
CA PHE A 201 -13.38 9.75 8.04
C PHE A 201 -11.85 9.86 8.21
N MET A 202 -11.10 9.95 7.11
CA MET A 202 -9.63 9.95 7.13
C MET A 202 -9.04 11.19 7.81
N VAL A 203 -9.68 12.35 7.68
CA VAL A 203 -9.21 13.63 8.29
C VAL A 203 -9.31 13.63 9.82
N LYS A 204 -10.05 12.69 10.42
CA LYS A 204 -10.17 12.55 11.88
C LYS A 204 -9.02 11.78 12.51
N PHE A 205 -8.15 11.19 11.72
CA PHE A 205 -6.98 10.51 12.27
C PHE A 205 -5.96 11.52 12.79
N MET A 206 -5.44 11.20 13.97
CA MET A 206 -4.34 11.95 14.59
C MET A 206 -3.02 11.45 14.00
N HIS A 207 -2.15 12.39 13.64
CA HIS A 207 -0.86 12.14 13.03
C HIS A 207 0.27 12.30 14.03
N ALA A 208 1.37 11.58 13.84
CA ALA A 208 2.57 11.74 14.63
C ALA A 208 3.81 11.40 13.82
N GLY A 209 4.80 12.25 13.88
CA GLY A 209 6.15 12.00 13.38
C GLY A 209 7.13 11.74 14.53
N PHE A 210 8.15 10.91 14.30
CA PHE A 210 9.21 10.64 15.24
C PHE A 210 10.55 10.55 14.51
N ILE A 211 11.57 11.22 15.07
CA ILE A 211 12.94 11.12 14.60
C ILE A 211 13.89 10.89 15.75
N SER A 212 14.83 9.96 15.59
CA SER A 212 15.95 9.76 16.51
C SER A 212 17.26 10.07 15.80
N MET A 213 18.04 10.98 16.41
CA MET A 213 19.33 11.42 15.86
C MET A 213 20.43 11.30 16.91
N GLU A 214 21.60 10.91 16.46
CA GLU A 214 22.80 10.92 17.30
C GLU A 214 23.36 12.37 17.46
N PRO A 215 23.45 12.91 18.67
CA PRO A 215 23.73 14.34 18.86
C PRO A 215 25.10 14.80 18.32
N ASN A 216 26.11 13.92 18.40
CA ASN A 216 27.49 14.27 18.03
C ASN A 216 27.77 14.23 16.53
N THR A 217 27.06 13.38 15.80
CA THR A 217 27.27 13.11 14.36
C THR A 217 26.16 13.64 13.48
N GLY A 218 24.95 13.87 14.04
CA GLY A 218 23.75 14.18 13.30
C GLY A 218 23.18 12.99 12.54
N TYR A 219 23.66 11.76 12.79
CA TYR A 219 23.18 10.57 12.11
C TYR A 219 21.75 10.22 12.51
N VAL A 220 20.87 10.10 11.54
CA VAL A 220 19.50 9.63 11.75
C VAL A 220 19.54 8.13 12.01
N ARG A 221 19.02 7.71 13.17
CA ARG A 221 18.95 6.32 13.62
C ARG A 221 17.57 5.71 13.44
N ALA A 222 16.51 6.52 13.54
CA ALA A 222 15.14 6.13 13.22
C ALA A 222 14.36 7.34 12.71
N TRP A 223 13.42 7.09 11.79
CA TRP A 223 12.54 8.10 11.23
C TRP A 223 11.17 7.49 10.92
N VAL A 224 10.15 7.97 11.58
CA VAL A 224 8.75 7.65 11.33
C VAL A 224 8.06 8.95 10.92
N GLY A 225 7.63 9.06 9.68
CA GLY A 225 7.01 10.29 9.16
C GLY A 225 5.53 10.40 9.55
N ASP A 226 4.81 9.27 9.61
CA ASP A 226 3.41 9.23 10.03
C ASP A 226 3.03 7.82 10.52
N ILE A 227 1.76 7.65 10.91
CA ILE A 227 1.19 6.42 11.46
C ILE A 227 1.07 5.28 10.44
N ASP A 228 0.95 5.60 9.15
CA ASP A 228 0.86 4.61 8.06
C ASP A 228 1.25 5.24 6.72
N PHE A 229 2.23 4.65 6.04
CA PHE A 229 2.76 5.19 4.79
C PHE A 229 1.81 5.00 3.60
N ASP A 230 1.02 3.92 3.58
CA ASP A 230 0.10 3.66 2.47
C ASP A 230 -1.08 4.61 2.47
N ALA A 231 -1.53 5.01 3.67
CA ALA A 231 -2.63 5.95 3.85
C ALA A 231 -2.17 7.41 3.72
N TRP A 232 -0.96 7.72 4.20
CA TRP A 232 -0.37 9.08 4.22
C TRP A 232 1.08 9.04 3.74
N LYS A 233 1.29 9.27 2.45
CA LYS A 233 2.61 9.15 1.79
C LYS A 233 3.55 10.33 2.02
N TYR A 234 3.08 11.41 2.64
CA TYR A 234 3.85 12.62 2.89
C TYR A 234 3.91 12.90 4.38
N ASP A 235 5.10 13.11 4.88
CA ASP A 235 5.41 13.57 6.23
C ASP A 235 5.60 15.11 6.27
#